data_956495b252db9d171fbf4b87b4780791
#
_entry.id   956495b252db9d171fbf4b87b4780791
#
_cell.length_a   1.000
_cell.length_b   1.000
_cell.length_c   1.000
_cell.angle_alpha   90.00
_cell.angle_beta   90.00
_cell.angle_gamma   90.00
#
_symmetry.space_group_name_H-M   'P 1'
#
loop_
_entity.id
_entity.type
_entity.pdbx_description
1 polymer ?
#
loop_
_entity_poly.entity_id
_entity_poly.type
_entity_poly.pdbx_seq_one_letter_code
_entity_poly.pdbx_strand_id
1 'polypeptide(L)'
;MLALLWKDLDVKDRTLSVTKSVCRIDHQLVVSQPKTKNSLRLLTLPESTVQILVEEHAKHPDNPYMFPSPKTGEMLDPASFRAMHDRILEAIGAEHVRFHDMRHTFATLALKNGVDVRTLSEMLGHYSAGFTLSTYVHSAPSMRVQAAYTI
;
A
#
# COMPACT_ATOMS: atom_id res chain seq x y z
N MET A 1 -3.07 4.47 -3.66
CA MET A 1 -3.88 4.38 -2.45
C MET A 1 -4.92 5.51 -2.37
N LEU A 2 -4.57 6.79 -2.44
CA LEU A 2 -5.50 7.92 -2.28
C LEU A 2 -6.62 8.03 -3.34
N ALA A 3 -6.51 7.32 -4.46
CA ALA A 3 -7.55 7.26 -5.49
C ALA A 3 -8.49 6.04 -5.36
N LEU A 4 -8.40 5.28 -4.26
CA LEU A 4 -9.25 4.13 -4.00
C LEU A 4 -10.67 4.57 -3.66
N LEU A 5 -11.63 3.85 -4.21
CA LEU A 5 -13.05 4.01 -3.95
C LEU A 5 -13.58 2.75 -3.25
N TRP A 6 -14.67 2.86 -2.51
CA TRP A 6 -15.29 1.71 -1.85
C TRP A 6 -15.70 0.61 -2.82
N LYS A 7 -16.09 0.95 -4.05
CA LYS A 7 -16.39 -0.02 -5.11
C LYS A 7 -15.17 -0.83 -5.60
N ASP A 8 -13.94 -0.41 -5.25
CA ASP A 8 -12.72 -1.14 -5.59
C ASP A 8 -12.44 -2.27 -4.59
N LEU A 9 -13.20 -2.34 -3.47
CA LEU A 9 -13.14 -3.39 -2.45
C LEU A 9 -14.27 -4.39 -2.65
N ASP A 10 -13.91 -5.65 -2.80
CA ASP A 10 -14.83 -6.79 -2.67
C ASP A 10 -14.71 -7.37 -1.27
N VAL A 11 -15.74 -7.13 -0.45
CA VAL A 11 -15.77 -7.59 0.95
C VAL A 11 -15.92 -9.11 1.02
N LYS A 12 -16.70 -9.72 0.08
CA LYS A 12 -16.96 -11.15 0.06
C LYS A 12 -15.70 -11.95 -0.27
N ASP A 13 -15.01 -11.53 -1.33
CA ASP A 13 -13.79 -12.20 -1.79
C ASP A 13 -12.53 -11.64 -1.10
N ARG A 14 -12.69 -10.63 -0.25
CA ARG A 14 -11.61 -9.96 0.48
C ARG A 14 -10.52 -9.44 -0.45
N THR A 15 -10.92 -8.86 -1.57
CA THR A 15 -9.97 -8.36 -2.57
C THR A 15 -10.11 -6.86 -2.78
N LEU A 16 -8.99 -6.21 -3.07
CA LEU A 16 -8.89 -4.79 -3.35
C LEU A 16 -8.23 -4.58 -4.71
N SER A 17 -8.97 -3.94 -5.63
CA SER A 17 -8.50 -3.63 -6.97
C SER A 17 -7.76 -2.30 -7.00
N VAL A 18 -6.46 -2.32 -7.32
CA VAL A 18 -5.65 -1.12 -7.47
C VAL A 18 -5.47 -0.82 -8.96
N THR A 19 -6.34 0.05 -9.50
CA THR A 19 -6.39 0.35 -10.94
C THR A 19 -6.07 1.81 -11.27
N LYS A 20 -5.89 2.67 -10.25
CA LYS A 20 -5.72 4.11 -10.41
C LYS A 20 -4.61 4.64 -9.52
N SER A 21 -4.02 5.72 -9.95
CA SER A 21 -3.12 6.55 -9.14
C SER A 21 -3.55 8.01 -9.20
N VAL A 22 -3.24 8.77 -8.16
CA VAL A 22 -3.43 10.22 -8.14
C VAL A 22 -2.08 10.90 -7.99
N CYS A 23 -1.90 11.93 -8.76
CA CYS A 23 -0.76 12.86 -8.64
C CYS A 23 -1.27 14.30 -8.75
N ARG A 24 -0.42 15.25 -8.36
CA ARG A 24 -0.69 16.67 -8.54
C ARG A 24 0.10 17.16 -9.76
N ILE A 25 -0.61 17.72 -10.71
CA ILE A 25 -0.05 18.36 -11.93
C ILE A 25 -0.67 19.75 -12.00
N ASP A 26 0.15 20.78 -12.15
CA ASP A 26 -0.29 22.19 -12.26
C ASP A 26 -1.34 22.57 -11.20
N HIS A 27 -1.05 22.24 -9.95
CA HIS A 27 -1.92 22.47 -8.78
C HIS A 27 -3.26 21.71 -8.78
N GLN A 28 -3.53 20.84 -9.76
CA GLN A 28 -4.75 20.05 -9.83
C GLN A 28 -4.46 18.57 -9.49
N LEU A 29 -5.42 17.91 -8.87
CA LEU A 29 -5.37 16.46 -8.64
C LEU A 29 -5.79 15.75 -9.92
N VAL A 30 -4.87 14.99 -10.48
CA VAL A 30 -5.08 14.20 -11.70
C VAL A 30 -5.10 12.72 -11.32
N VAL A 31 -6.22 12.07 -11.60
CA VAL A 31 -6.35 10.62 -11.50
C VAL A 31 -5.99 10.01 -12.84
N SER A 32 -5.05 9.10 -12.85
CA SER A 32 -4.59 8.41 -14.06
C SER A 32 -4.55 6.91 -13.85
N GLN A 33 -4.63 6.16 -14.93
CA GLN A 33 -4.26 4.75 -14.88
C GLN A 33 -2.75 4.63 -14.71
N PRO A 34 -2.28 3.63 -13.95
CA PRO A 34 -0.86 3.38 -13.81
C PRO A 34 -0.22 3.13 -15.18
N LYS A 35 1.00 3.66 -15.37
CA LYS A 35 1.72 3.61 -16.65
C LYS A 35 2.12 2.18 -17.10
N THR A 36 2.09 1.22 -16.19
CA THR A 36 2.49 -0.17 -16.50
C THR A 36 1.38 -1.15 -16.10
N LYS A 37 1.22 -2.22 -16.86
CA LYS A 37 0.27 -3.30 -16.57
C LYS A 37 0.49 -3.92 -15.18
N ASN A 38 1.73 -4.02 -14.74
CA ASN A 38 2.08 -4.58 -13.42
C ASN A 38 1.69 -3.67 -12.24
N SER A 39 1.36 -2.42 -12.52
CA SER A 39 0.83 -1.51 -11.49
C SER A 39 -0.68 -1.69 -11.28
N LEU A 40 -1.35 -2.36 -12.21
CA LEU A 40 -2.73 -2.84 -12.02
C LEU A 40 -2.64 -4.15 -11.23
N ARG A 41 -3.22 -4.20 -10.05
CA ARG A 41 -3.14 -5.39 -9.21
C ARG A 41 -4.39 -5.59 -8.38
N LEU A 42 -4.69 -6.85 -8.15
CA LEU A 42 -5.67 -7.32 -7.18
C LEU A 42 -4.92 -7.75 -5.92
N LEU A 43 -5.26 -7.16 -4.80
CA LEU A 43 -4.67 -7.50 -3.51
C LEU A 43 -5.67 -8.33 -2.72
N THR A 44 -5.25 -9.47 -2.18
CA THR A 44 -6.04 -10.21 -1.18
C THR A 44 -5.74 -9.61 0.19
N LEU A 45 -6.78 -9.28 0.93
CA LEU A 45 -6.67 -8.66 2.24
C LEU A 45 -6.97 -9.68 3.36
N PRO A 46 -6.27 -9.60 4.50
CA PRO A 46 -6.66 -10.30 5.70
C PRO A 46 -8.07 -9.88 6.15
N GLU A 47 -8.81 -10.80 6.75
CA GLU A 47 -10.16 -10.55 7.25
C GLU A 47 -10.20 -9.36 8.22
N SER A 48 -9.23 -9.28 9.13
CA SER A 48 -9.10 -8.16 10.07
C SER A 48 -8.97 -6.80 9.39
N THR A 49 -8.26 -6.74 8.25
CA THR A 49 -8.14 -5.52 7.46
C THR A 49 -9.48 -5.15 6.80
N VAL A 50 -10.19 -6.14 6.27
CA VAL A 50 -11.52 -5.90 5.67
C VAL A 50 -12.51 -5.40 6.73
N GLN A 51 -12.50 -5.96 7.93
CA GLN A 51 -13.35 -5.50 9.04
C GLN A 51 -13.09 -4.04 9.38
N ILE A 52 -11.83 -3.62 9.52
CA ILE A 52 -11.46 -2.22 9.77
C ILE A 52 -11.98 -1.31 8.64
N LEU A 53 -11.85 -1.74 7.39
CA LEU A 53 -12.33 -0.97 6.25
C LEU A 53 -13.87 -0.86 6.23
N VAL A 54 -14.59 -1.92 6.57
CA VAL A 54 -16.06 -1.91 6.66
C VAL A 54 -16.53 -0.97 7.79
N GLU A 55 -15.88 -1.03 8.96
CA GLU A 55 -16.17 -0.13 10.08
C GLU A 55 -15.90 1.33 9.70
N GLU A 56 -14.84 1.59 8.94
CA GLU A 56 -14.54 2.95 8.46
C GLU A 56 -15.57 3.43 7.44
N HIS A 57 -16.00 2.55 6.51
CA HIS A 57 -17.06 2.87 5.56
C HIS A 57 -18.38 3.24 6.24
N ALA A 58 -18.72 2.53 7.32
CA ALA A 58 -19.95 2.79 8.07
C ALA A 58 -20.01 4.21 8.69
N LYS A 59 -18.87 4.87 8.90
CA LYS A 59 -18.83 6.26 9.39
C LYS A 59 -19.18 7.28 8.32
N HIS A 60 -18.98 6.93 7.03
CA HIS A 60 -19.19 7.81 5.88
C HIS A 60 -19.79 7.03 4.70
N PRO A 61 -21.00 6.44 4.83
CA PRO A 61 -21.54 5.48 3.86
C PRO A 61 -21.82 6.09 2.48
N ASP A 62 -22.10 7.38 2.42
CA ASP A 62 -22.40 8.07 1.17
C ASP A 62 -21.16 8.62 0.46
N ASN A 63 -19.99 8.54 1.10
CA ASN A 63 -18.76 9.02 0.51
C ASN A 63 -18.12 7.94 -0.39
N PRO A 64 -17.89 8.20 -1.69
CA PRO A 64 -17.34 7.19 -2.59
C PRO A 64 -15.86 6.90 -2.34
N TYR A 65 -15.12 7.80 -1.69
CA TYR A 65 -13.68 7.67 -1.45
C TYR A 65 -13.42 6.81 -0.22
N MET A 66 -12.48 5.88 -0.34
CA MET A 66 -12.03 5.05 0.78
C MET A 66 -11.23 5.87 1.81
N PHE A 67 -10.50 6.87 1.34
CA PHE A 67 -9.68 7.77 2.18
C PHE A 67 -9.98 9.22 1.81
N PRO A 68 -11.14 9.76 2.21
CA PRO A 68 -11.52 11.13 1.90
C PRO A 68 -10.70 12.14 2.70
N SER A 69 -10.63 13.35 2.20
CA SER A 69 -10.11 14.49 2.97
C SER A 69 -11.03 14.77 4.18
N PRO A 70 -10.52 14.80 5.41
CA PRO A 70 -11.35 15.08 6.58
C PRO A 70 -11.92 16.49 6.60
N LYS A 71 -11.40 17.40 5.76
CA LYS A 71 -11.88 18.79 5.68
C LYS A 71 -12.97 18.98 4.63
N THR A 72 -12.89 18.27 3.51
CA THR A 72 -13.76 18.52 2.35
C THR A 72 -14.63 17.34 1.96
N GLY A 73 -14.33 16.14 2.47
CA GLY A 73 -14.96 14.89 2.02
C GLY A 73 -14.51 14.42 0.63
N GLU A 74 -13.75 15.23 -0.09
CA GLU A 74 -13.24 14.94 -1.43
C GLU A 74 -11.97 14.09 -1.39
N MET A 75 -11.43 13.76 -2.58
CA MET A 75 -10.18 13.02 -2.70
C MET A 75 -9.05 13.70 -1.91
N LEU A 76 -8.36 12.93 -1.07
CA LEU A 76 -7.26 13.44 -0.26
C LEU A 76 -6.04 13.76 -1.13
N ASP A 77 -5.57 14.99 -1.02
CA ASP A 77 -4.36 15.45 -1.70
C ASP A 77 -3.10 14.76 -1.16
N PRO A 78 -2.17 14.29 -2.02
CA PRO A 78 -0.94 13.63 -1.58
C PRO A 78 -0.04 14.47 -0.67
N ALA A 79 -0.04 15.80 -0.83
CA ALA A 79 0.74 16.69 0.06
C ALA A 79 0.06 16.82 1.42
N SER A 80 -1.28 16.95 1.45
CA SER A 80 -2.07 16.97 2.68
C SER A 80 -1.93 15.65 3.45
N PHE A 81 -1.92 14.52 2.75
CA PHE A 81 -1.67 13.21 3.35
C PHE A 81 -0.29 13.14 4.01
N ARG A 82 0.77 13.59 3.32
CA ARG A 82 2.12 13.64 3.90
C ARG A 82 2.17 14.50 5.16
N ALA A 83 1.63 15.71 5.08
CA ALA A 83 1.59 16.60 6.25
C ALA A 83 0.81 16.01 7.44
N MET A 84 -0.24 15.24 7.18
CA MET A 84 -0.99 14.52 8.22
C MET A 84 -0.15 13.39 8.82
N HIS A 85 0.52 12.61 7.98
CA HIS A 85 1.41 11.54 8.42
C HIS A 85 2.58 12.08 9.29
N ASP A 86 3.22 13.17 8.87
CA ASP A 86 4.31 13.80 9.63
C ASP A 86 3.85 14.27 11.00
N ARG A 87 2.65 14.89 11.09
CA ARG A 87 2.06 15.31 12.38
C ARG A 87 1.76 14.11 13.30
N ILE A 88 1.32 12.98 12.74
CA ILE A 88 1.08 11.77 13.54
C ILE A 88 2.40 11.27 14.12
N LEU A 89 3.46 11.19 13.32
CA LEU A 89 4.78 10.77 13.79
C LEU A 89 5.30 11.70 14.89
N GLU A 90 5.18 13.01 14.70
CA GLU A 90 5.54 14.02 15.71
C GLU A 90 4.75 13.82 17.02
N ALA A 91 3.43 13.65 16.92
CA ALA A 91 2.55 13.50 18.07
C ALA A 91 2.84 12.26 18.91
N ILE A 92 3.33 11.18 18.31
CA ILE A 92 3.71 9.94 19.00
C ILE A 92 5.20 9.89 19.36
N GLY A 93 5.97 10.95 19.08
CA GLY A 93 7.41 11.00 19.35
C GLY A 93 8.23 10.01 18.53
N ALA A 94 7.73 9.58 17.36
CA ALA A 94 8.43 8.67 16.48
C ALA A 94 9.44 9.41 15.60
N GLU A 95 10.52 8.73 15.25
CA GLU A 95 11.46 9.25 14.24
C GLU A 95 10.72 9.46 12.90
N HIS A 96 11.20 10.43 12.11
CA HIS A 96 10.64 10.70 10.79
C HIS A 96 10.86 9.50 9.86
N VAL A 97 9.77 8.77 9.57
CA VAL A 97 9.70 7.66 8.63
C VAL A 97 8.85 8.07 7.44
N ARG A 98 9.40 8.03 6.24
CA ARG A 98 8.61 8.32 5.03
C ARG A 98 7.54 7.24 4.83
N PHE A 99 6.36 7.62 4.38
CA PHE A 99 5.29 6.66 4.09
C PHE A 99 5.74 5.52 3.14
N HIS A 100 6.67 5.82 2.22
CA HIS A 100 7.23 4.81 1.31
C HIS A 100 8.10 3.78 2.06
N ASP A 101 8.71 4.15 3.16
CA ASP A 101 9.57 3.24 3.95
C ASP A 101 8.75 2.15 4.65
N MET A 102 7.47 2.40 4.93
CA MET A 102 6.55 1.34 5.40
C MET A 102 6.41 0.21 4.38
N ARG A 103 6.45 0.54 3.07
CA ARG A 103 6.45 -0.47 2.00
C ARG A 103 7.72 -1.31 2.04
N HIS A 104 8.89 -0.71 2.31
CA HIS A 104 10.15 -1.42 2.49
C HIS A 104 10.12 -2.32 3.73
N THR A 105 9.58 -1.83 4.83
CA THR A 105 9.39 -2.60 6.06
C THR A 105 8.49 -3.81 5.82
N PHE A 106 7.31 -3.60 5.18
CA PHE A 106 6.42 -4.70 4.81
C PHE A 106 7.13 -5.75 3.96
N ALA A 107 7.85 -5.33 2.92
CA ALA A 107 8.56 -6.25 2.03
C ALA A 107 9.62 -7.07 2.77
N THR A 108 10.39 -6.42 3.63
CA THR A 108 11.42 -7.08 4.45
C THR A 108 10.81 -8.09 5.41
N LEU A 109 9.72 -7.73 6.08
CA LEU A 109 9.01 -8.61 7.01
C LEU A 109 8.36 -9.78 6.27
N ALA A 110 7.75 -9.55 5.12
CA ALA A 110 7.15 -10.59 4.30
C ALA A 110 8.18 -11.65 3.88
N LEU A 111 9.35 -11.20 3.38
CA LEU A 111 10.45 -12.11 3.03
C LEU A 111 10.99 -12.86 4.23
N LYS A 112 11.16 -12.21 5.39
CA LYS A 112 11.59 -12.87 6.63
C LYS A 112 10.60 -13.93 7.10
N ASN A 113 9.32 -13.76 6.82
CA ASN A 113 8.26 -14.72 7.14
C ASN A 113 8.00 -15.74 6.03
N GLY A 114 8.89 -15.86 5.04
CA GLY A 114 8.85 -16.91 4.03
C GLY A 114 7.94 -16.64 2.84
N VAL A 115 7.42 -15.43 2.68
CA VAL A 115 6.71 -15.05 1.45
C VAL A 115 7.70 -15.09 0.29
N ASP A 116 7.39 -15.84 -0.77
CA ASP A 116 8.27 -15.93 -1.92
C ASP A 116 8.37 -14.60 -2.68
N VAL A 117 9.52 -14.40 -3.33
CA VAL A 117 9.87 -13.13 -3.98
C VAL A 117 8.90 -12.77 -5.12
N ARG A 118 8.37 -13.77 -5.82
CA ARG A 118 7.44 -13.55 -6.94
C ARG A 118 6.11 -13.03 -6.43
N THR A 119 5.52 -13.71 -5.44
CA THR A 119 4.28 -13.28 -4.77
C THR A 119 4.44 -11.87 -4.19
N LEU A 120 5.54 -11.61 -3.49
CA LEU A 120 5.82 -10.28 -2.96
C LEU A 120 5.93 -9.22 -4.06
N SER A 121 6.61 -9.53 -5.18
CA SER A 121 6.73 -8.62 -6.32
C SER A 121 5.36 -8.26 -6.92
N GLU A 122 4.47 -9.25 -7.04
CA GLU A 122 3.10 -9.06 -7.52
C GLU A 122 2.27 -8.20 -6.54
N MET A 123 2.33 -8.48 -5.24
CA MET A 123 1.68 -7.68 -4.20
C MET A 123 2.15 -6.22 -4.21
N LEU A 124 3.43 -6.01 -4.39
CA LEU A 124 4.03 -4.68 -4.44
C LEU A 124 3.79 -3.98 -5.79
N GLY A 125 3.44 -4.69 -6.86
CA GLY A 125 3.32 -4.16 -8.21
C GLY A 125 4.66 -3.74 -8.80
N HIS A 126 5.75 -4.47 -8.48
CA HIS A 126 7.05 -4.26 -9.07
C HIS A 126 7.09 -4.79 -10.50
N TYR A 127 7.94 -4.18 -11.34
CA TYR A 127 8.10 -4.59 -12.74
C TYR A 127 8.63 -6.03 -12.87
N SER A 128 9.48 -6.46 -11.95
CA SER A 128 10.04 -7.81 -11.95
C SER A 128 10.42 -8.30 -10.56
N ALA A 129 10.43 -9.61 -10.38
CA ALA A 129 10.97 -10.25 -9.18
C ALA A 129 12.45 -9.91 -8.95
N GLY A 130 13.22 -9.73 -10.04
CA GLY A 130 14.63 -9.30 -9.98
C GLY A 130 14.81 -7.94 -9.31
N PHE A 131 13.90 -7.00 -9.54
CA PHE A 131 13.92 -5.70 -8.86
C PHE A 131 13.63 -5.86 -7.36
N THR A 132 12.69 -6.72 -6.98
CA THR A 132 12.41 -7.03 -5.57
C THR A 132 13.62 -7.67 -4.91
N LEU A 133 14.26 -8.64 -5.57
CA LEU A 133 15.48 -9.27 -5.10
C LEU A 133 16.62 -8.25 -4.88
N SER A 134 16.95 -7.44 -5.88
CA SER A 134 18.04 -6.46 -5.79
C SER A 134 17.81 -5.43 -4.67
N THR A 135 16.54 -5.09 -4.41
CA THR A 135 16.19 -4.09 -3.39
C THR A 135 16.23 -4.67 -1.97
N TYR A 136 15.83 -5.94 -1.78
CA TYR A 136 15.57 -6.48 -0.43
C TYR A 136 16.50 -7.61 0.00
N VAL A 137 17.23 -8.28 -0.92
CA VAL A 137 18.15 -9.39 -0.58
C VAL A 137 19.29 -8.95 0.32
N HIS A 138 19.75 -7.71 0.22
CA HIS A 138 20.77 -7.17 1.12
C HIS A 138 20.28 -6.98 2.56
N SER A 139 18.96 -6.92 2.78
CA SER A 139 18.34 -6.70 4.08
C SER A 139 18.01 -8.00 4.84
N ALA A 140 18.22 -9.16 4.24
CA ALA A 140 17.86 -10.45 4.83
C ALA A 140 19.01 -11.49 4.77
N PRO A 141 20.09 -11.33 5.58
CA PRO A 141 21.17 -12.33 5.67
C PRO A 141 20.67 -13.72 6.06
N SER A 142 19.56 -13.82 6.81
CA SER A 142 18.94 -15.07 7.24
C SER A 142 18.38 -15.93 6.12
N MET A 143 18.03 -15.36 4.95
CA MET A 143 17.53 -16.14 3.82
C MET A 143 18.60 -17.05 3.19
N ARG A 144 19.87 -16.67 3.26
CA ARG A 144 21.00 -17.50 2.81
C ARG A 144 21.20 -18.71 3.73
N VAL A 145 21.00 -18.52 5.02
CA VAL A 145 21.12 -19.59 6.03
C VAL A 145 19.95 -20.57 5.89
N GLN A 146 18.73 -20.07 5.72
CA GLN A 146 17.54 -20.93 5.60
C GLN A 146 17.55 -21.76 4.30
N ALA A 147 18.04 -21.22 3.19
CA ALA A 147 18.23 -21.96 1.95
C ALA A 147 19.25 -23.11 2.10
N ALA A 148 20.26 -22.94 2.94
CA ALA A 148 21.27 -23.98 3.21
C ALA A 148 20.75 -25.14 4.06
N TYR A 149 19.65 -24.95 4.81
CA TYR A 149 19.01 -26.01 5.62
C TYR A 149 17.84 -26.72 4.91
N THR A 150 17.48 -26.29 3.70
CA THR A 150 16.33 -26.83 2.94
C THR A 150 16.80 -27.80 1.83
N ILE A 151 18.11 -28.05 1.70
CA ILE A 151 18.74 -29.05 0.87
C ILE A 151 19.17 -30.21 1.76
#